data_c5dc1d455f301f4aced4dc24ce70398a
#
_entry.id   c5dc1d455f301f4aced4dc24ce70398a
#
_cell.length_a   1.000
_cell.length_b   1.000
_cell.length_c   1.000
_cell.angle_alpha   90.00
_cell.angle_beta   90.00
_cell.angle_gamma   90.00
#
_symmetry.space_group_name_H-M   'P 1'
#
loop_
_entity.id
_entity.type
_entity.pdbx_description
1 polymer ?
#
loop_
_entity_poly.entity_id
_entity_poly.type
_entity_poly.pdbx_seq_one_letter_code
_entity_poly.pdbx_strand_id
1 'polypeptide(L)'
;MLSLTFMLGSITANAEASNDTIIEAHNLVNEIIDFKLSQTDSNSVQEWIDGDLTENAGKSSEWYIFSLSRYGDYDFSAYNKALSDYISSDNRITASSALKYALVMASSGSTDDFISETADSATGKQGVMSYIYGLHLLNNEYGENTETTAEAIGELLGLQKNDGGWAIMGDIGETDA
;
A
#
# COMPACT_ATOMS: atom_id res chain seq x y z
N MET A 1 16.83 45.41 11.11
CA MET A 1 15.94 44.27 10.82
C MET A 1 16.61 43.41 9.77
N LEU A 2 17.24 42.28 10.15
CA LEU A 2 17.88 41.35 9.23
C LEU A 2 16.85 40.27 8.90
N SER A 3 16.40 40.22 7.64
CA SER A 3 15.53 39.17 7.14
C SER A 3 16.39 37.94 6.82
N LEU A 4 16.25 36.88 7.60
CA LEU A 4 16.90 35.60 7.35
C LEU A 4 16.00 34.75 6.46
N THR A 5 16.26 34.79 5.15
CA THR A 5 15.58 33.94 4.18
C THR A 5 16.18 32.53 4.24
N PHE A 6 15.48 31.58 4.86
CA PHE A 6 15.83 30.17 4.77
C PHE A 6 15.48 29.65 3.38
N MET A 7 16.51 29.42 2.55
CA MET A 7 16.39 28.60 1.35
C MET A 7 16.33 27.15 1.80
N LEU A 8 15.12 26.57 1.81
CA LEU A 8 14.94 25.13 1.83
C LEU A 8 15.33 24.59 0.45
N GLY A 9 16.60 24.19 0.30
CA GLY A 9 17.03 23.39 -0.82
C GLY A 9 16.36 22.02 -0.76
N SER A 10 15.46 21.74 -1.66
CA SER A 10 14.95 20.40 -1.91
C SER A 10 16.10 19.51 -2.33
N ILE A 11 16.56 18.64 -1.45
CA ILE A 11 17.48 17.56 -1.78
C ILE A 11 16.66 16.49 -2.49
N THR A 12 16.56 16.58 -3.81
CA THR A 12 16.11 15.46 -4.63
C THR A 12 17.28 14.49 -4.73
N ALA A 13 17.29 13.45 -3.89
CA ALA A 13 18.18 12.32 -4.06
C ALA A 13 17.66 11.49 -5.25
N ASN A 14 18.05 11.86 -6.45
CA ASN A 14 17.87 11.03 -7.64
C ASN A 14 19.01 9.99 -7.63
N ALA A 15 18.78 8.87 -6.95
CA ALA A 15 19.57 7.67 -7.18
C ALA A 15 19.01 7.01 -8.45
N GLU A 16 19.55 7.35 -9.63
CA GLU A 16 19.31 6.58 -10.84
C GLU A 16 20.02 5.22 -10.66
N ALA A 17 19.21 4.15 -10.55
CA ALA A 17 19.73 2.80 -10.58
C ALA A 17 20.41 2.56 -11.94
N SER A 18 21.57 1.90 -11.95
CA SER A 18 22.21 1.52 -13.21
C SER A 18 21.32 0.54 -13.98
N ASN A 19 21.43 0.53 -15.32
CA ASN A 19 20.69 -0.42 -16.14
C ASN A 19 20.93 -1.88 -15.72
N ASP A 20 22.14 -2.22 -15.29
CA ASP A 20 22.47 -3.55 -14.80
C ASP A 20 21.70 -3.90 -13.52
N THR A 21 21.57 -2.95 -12.59
CA THR A 21 20.78 -3.12 -11.35
C THR A 21 19.29 -3.32 -11.65
N ILE A 22 18.75 -2.59 -12.64
CA ILE A 22 17.36 -2.73 -13.06
C ILE A 22 17.13 -4.12 -13.68
N ILE A 23 18.03 -4.57 -14.55
CA ILE A 23 17.96 -5.91 -15.17
C ILE A 23 18.03 -7.00 -14.10
N GLU A 24 18.94 -6.88 -13.14
CA GLU A 24 19.08 -7.84 -12.04
C GLU A 24 17.81 -7.89 -11.19
N ALA A 25 17.22 -6.74 -10.86
CA ALA A 25 15.96 -6.65 -10.12
C ALA A 25 14.80 -7.33 -10.89
N HIS A 26 14.68 -7.08 -12.19
CA HIS A 26 13.66 -7.75 -13.02
C HIS A 26 13.85 -9.26 -13.07
N ASN A 27 15.09 -9.74 -13.20
CA ASN A 27 15.39 -11.18 -13.20
C ASN A 27 14.97 -11.83 -11.87
N LEU A 28 15.29 -11.17 -10.75
CA LEU A 28 14.90 -11.67 -9.43
C LEU A 28 13.37 -11.72 -9.25
N VAL A 29 12.65 -10.70 -9.72
CA VAL A 29 11.18 -10.70 -9.68
C VAL A 29 10.61 -11.85 -10.52
N ASN A 30 11.16 -12.10 -11.72
CA ASN A 30 10.73 -13.23 -12.56
C ASN A 30 10.99 -14.58 -11.86
N GLU A 31 12.16 -14.77 -11.25
CA GLU A 31 12.47 -15.98 -10.49
C GLU A 31 11.48 -16.21 -9.32
N ILE A 32 11.09 -15.13 -8.61
CA ILE A 32 10.08 -15.20 -7.55
C ILE A 32 8.72 -15.58 -8.11
N ILE A 33 8.31 -14.99 -9.23
CA ILE A 33 7.05 -15.33 -9.91
C ILE A 33 7.04 -16.78 -10.35
N ASP A 34 8.08 -17.25 -11.04
CA ASP A 34 8.21 -18.63 -11.50
C ASP A 34 8.17 -19.63 -10.33
N PHE A 35 8.87 -19.30 -9.24
CA PHE A 35 8.80 -20.09 -8.02
C PHE A 35 7.37 -20.15 -7.46
N LYS A 36 6.65 -19.03 -7.41
CA LYS A 36 5.26 -18.99 -6.92
C LYS A 36 4.32 -19.79 -7.83
N LEU A 37 4.43 -19.64 -9.14
CA LEU A 37 3.65 -20.43 -10.10
C LEU A 37 3.91 -21.92 -9.94
N SER A 38 5.16 -22.34 -9.69
CA SER A 38 5.50 -23.75 -9.44
C SER A 38 4.86 -24.35 -8.18
N GLN A 39 4.32 -23.52 -7.28
CA GLN A 39 3.60 -23.93 -6.07
C GLN A 39 2.07 -23.97 -6.25
N THR A 40 1.58 -23.61 -7.43
CA THR A 40 0.16 -23.57 -7.80
C THR A 40 -0.09 -24.44 -9.02
N ASP A 41 -1.36 -24.66 -9.36
CA ASP A 41 -1.77 -25.34 -10.60
C ASP A 41 -1.88 -24.36 -11.81
N SER A 42 -1.42 -23.10 -11.64
CA SER A 42 -1.51 -22.05 -12.65
C SER A 42 -0.33 -22.13 -13.64
N ASN A 43 -0.61 -21.97 -14.93
CA ASN A 43 0.40 -21.98 -16.00
C ASN A 43 0.87 -20.56 -16.39
N SER A 44 0.22 -19.53 -15.87
CA SER A 44 0.55 -18.13 -16.12
C SER A 44 0.21 -17.25 -14.92
N VAL A 45 0.79 -16.04 -14.88
CA VAL A 45 0.46 -15.04 -13.84
C VAL A 45 -1.03 -14.68 -13.88
N GLN A 46 -1.62 -14.55 -15.08
CA GLN A 46 -3.05 -14.24 -15.19
C GLN A 46 -3.93 -15.37 -14.63
N GLU A 47 -3.61 -16.63 -14.93
CA GLU A 47 -4.33 -17.77 -14.33
C GLU A 47 -4.18 -17.80 -12.81
N TRP A 48 -3.02 -17.43 -12.29
CA TRP A 48 -2.80 -17.32 -10.83
C TRP A 48 -3.65 -16.21 -10.20
N ILE A 49 -3.73 -15.05 -10.87
CA ILE A 49 -4.59 -13.93 -10.44
C ILE A 49 -6.05 -14.35 -10.42
N ASP A 50 -6.54 -14.94 -11.54
CA ASP A 50 -7.95 -15.30 -11.71
C ASP A 50 -8.39 -16.48 -10.84
N GLY A 51 -7.45 -17.34 -10.46
CA GLY A 51 -7.67 -18.52 -9.61
C GLY A 51 -7.30 -18.27 -8.15
N ASP A 52 -6.15 -18.78 -7.75
CA ASP A 52 -5.70 -18.85 -6.34
C ASP A 52 -5.71 -17.48 -5.64
N LEU A 53 -5.22 -16.41 -6.28
CA LEU A 53 -5.21 -15.09 -5.65
C LEU A 53 -6.62 -14.53 -5.47
N THR A 54 -7.52 -14.73 -6.44
CA THR A 54 -8.92 -14.31 -6.37
C THR A 54 -9.70 -15.08 -5.30
N GLU A 55 -9.48 -16.38 -5.15
CA GLU A 55 -10.10 -17.21 -4.11
C GLU A 55 -9.65 -16.82 -2.69
N ASN A 56 -8.47 -16.21 -2.58
CA ASN A 56 -7.88 -15.74 -1.33
C ASN A 56 -8.02 -14.22 -1.11
N ALA A 57 -8.85 -13.54 -1.90
CA ALA A 57 -9.13 -12.11 -1.75
C ALA A 57 -9.69 -11.80 -0.34
N GLY A 58 -9.15 -10.77 0.30
CA GLY A 58 -9.50 -10.38 1.67
C GLY A 58 -8.83 -11.22 2.77
N LYS A 59 -8.03 -12.23 2.43
CA LYS A 59 -7.39 -13.15 3.37
C LYS A 59 -5.86 -13.05 3.36
N SER A 60 -5.22 -13.30 2.21
CA SER A 60 -3.75 -13.41 2.16
C SER A 60 -3.12 -13.02 0.82
N SER A 61 -3.91 -12.65 -0.20
CA SER A 61 -3.42 -12.41 -1.57
C SER A 61 -3.10 -10.95 -1.88
N GLU A 62 -3.45 -10.02 -0.99
CA GLU A 62 -3.43 -8.57 -1.25
C GLU A 62 -2.06 -8.07 -1.70
N TRP A 63 -0.99 -8.48 -1.01
CA TRP A 63 0.35 -8.00 -1.34
C TRP A 63 0.90 -8.58 -2.65
N TYR A 64 0.45 -9.77 -3.06
CA TYR A 64 0.77 -10.28 -4.40
C TYR A 64 0.10 -9.43 -5.47
N ILE A 65 -1.18 -9.12 -5.32
CA ILE A 65 -1.91 -8.25 -6.26
C ILE A 65 -1.29 -6.86 -6.32
N PHE A 66 -1.00 -6.24 -5.16
CA PHE A 66 -0.33 -4.95 -5.10
C PHE A 66 1.01 -4.96 -5.85
N SER A 67 1.82 -6.00 -5.66
CA SER A 67 3.11 -6.13 -6.32
C SER A 67 2.96 -6.38 -7.83
N LEU A 68 2.06 -7.26 -8.24
CA LEU A 68 1.79 -7.56 -9.63
C LEU A 68 1.23 -6.36 -10.40
N SER A 69 0.39 -5.53 -9.77
CA SER A 69 -0.15 -4.30 -10.37
C SER A 69 0.93 -3.25 -10.66
N ARG A 70 2.08 -3.33 -9.99
CA ARG A 70 3.24 -2.45 -10.22
C ARG A 70 4.26 -3.04 -11.19
N TYR A 71 4.17 -4.35 -11.45
CA TYR A 71 5.16 -5.07 -12.25
C TYR A 71 4.74 -5.30 -13.70
N GLY A 72 3.47 -5.58 -13.95
CA GLY A 72 2.98 -5.93 -15.28
C GLY A 72 1.55 -5.45 -15.54
N ASP A 73 1.19 -5.54 -16.81
CA ASP A 73 -0.16 -5.18 -17.29
C ASP A 73 -1.04 -6.44 -17.29
N TYR A 74 -1.74 -6.66 -16.17
CA TYR A 74 -2.63 -7.79 -15.95
C TYR A 74 -4.08 -7.31 -15.74
N ASP A 75 -5.04 -8.19 -16.01
CA ASP A 75 -6.45 -7.94 -15.68
C ASP A 75 -6.74 -8.35 -14.22
N PHE A 76 -7.08 -7.39 -13.38
CA PHE A 76 -7.43 -7.59 -11.97
C PHE A 76 -8.93 -7.52 -11.72
N SER A 77 -9.78 -7.47 -12.74
CA SER A 77 -11.23 -7.27 -12.59
C SER A 77 -11.91 -8.36 -11.74
N ALA A 78 -11.52 -9.61 -11.95
CA ALA A 78 -12.04 -10.74 -11.16
C ALA A 78 -11.63 -10.64 -9.69
N TYR A 79 -10.38 -10.29 -9.43
CA TYR A 79 -9.87 -10.08 -8.07
C TYR A 79 -10.57 -8.92 -7.36
N ASN A 80 -10.68 -7.76 -8.01
CA ASN A 80 -11.35 -6.58 -7.45
C ASN A 80 -12.80 -6.87 -7.09
N LYS A 81 -13.50 -7.63 -7.96
CA LYS A 81 -14.85 -8.08 -7.64
C LYS A 81 -14.89 -8.97 -6.40
N ALA A 82 -14.03 -9.98 -6.33
CA ALA A 82 -13.98 -10.90 -5.18
C ALA A 82 -13.63 -10.17 -3.88
N LEU A 83 -12.72 -9.20 -3.93
CA LEU A 83 -12.36 -8.38 -2.78
C LEU A 83 -13.53 -7.48 -2.33
N SER A 84 -14.25 -6.87 -3.27
CA SER A 84 -15.46 -6.08 -2.96
C SER A 84 -16.57 -6.95 -2.35
N ASP A 85 -16.79 -8.16 -2.88
CA ASP A 85 -17.72 -9.14 -2.31
C ASP A 85 -17.31 -9.54 -0.88
N TYR A 86 -16.00 -9.75 -0.63
CA TYR A 86 -15.48 -10.05 0.71
C TYR A 86 -15.72 -8.90 1.68
N ILE A 87 -15.38 -7.68 1.29
CA ILE A 87 -15.57 -6.46 2.09
C ILE A 87 -17.05 -6.31 2.49
N SER A 88 -17.96 -6.52 1.53
CA SER A 88 -19.40 -6.41 1.77
C SER A 88 -19.95 -7.49 2.69
N SER A 89 -19.28 -8.64 2.80
CA SER A 89 -19.71 -9.79 3.60
C SER A 89 -19.17 -9.81 5.04
N ASP A 90 -18.08 -9.08 5.34
CA ASP A 90 -17.44 -9.09 6.65
C ASP A 90 -17.63 -7.76 7.40
N ASN A 91 -18.46 -7.78 8.42
CA ASN A 91 -18.74 -6.61 9.28
C ASN A 91 -17.64 -6.32 10.32
N ARG A 92 -16.52 -7.04 10.30
CA ARG A 92 -15.45 -6.92 11.30
C ARG A 92 -14.14 -6.41 10.71
N ILE A 93 -14.20 -5.79 9.54
CA ILE A 93 -13.02 -5.20 8.89
C ILE A 93 -12.51 -4.04 9.74
N THR A 94 -11.25 -4.12 10.16
CA THR A 94 -10.58 -3.06 10.92
C THR A 94 -10.19 -1.91 10.00
N ALA A 95 -9.97 -0.70 10.55
CA ALA A 95 -9.55 0.47 9.77
C ALA A 95 -8.27 0.21 8.96
N SER A 96 -7.26 -0.42 9.57
CA SER A 96 -6.02 -0.77 8.86
C SER A 96 -6.24 -1.79 7.73
N SER A 97 -7.14 -2.77 7.94
CA SER A 97 -7.47 -3.74 6.90
C SER A 97 -8.25 -3.09 5.76
N ALA A 98 -9.22 -2.23 6.07
CA ALA A 98 -9.98 -1.50 5.06
C ALA A 98 -9.07 -0.64 4.18
N LEU A 99 -8.14 0.11 4.79
CA LEU A 99 -7.15 0.92 4.08
C LEU A 99 -6.20 0.07 3.22
N LYS A 100 -5.77 -1.10 3.70
CA LYS A 100 -5.00 -2.05 2.91
C LYS A 100 -5.78 -2.52 1.68
N TYR A 101 -7.05 -2.86 1.84
CA TYR A 101 -7.90 -3.29 0.72
C TYR A 101 -8.13 -2.15 -0.28
N ALA A 102 -8.42 -0.96 0.20
CA ALA A 102 -8.56 0.23 -0.65
C ALA A 102 -7.28 0.51 -1.45
N LEU A 103 -6.10 0.40 -0.83
CA LEU A 103 -4.81 0.57 -1.50
C LEU A 103 -4.58 -0.47 -2.60
N VAL A 104 -4.92 -1.73 -2.35
CA VAL A 104 -4.80 -2.80 -3.34
C VAL A 104 -5.79 -2.59 -4.49
N MET A 105 -7.04 -2.24 -4.21
CA MET A 105 -8.05 -1.94 -5.23
C MET A 105 -7.62 -0.76 -6.10
N ALA A 106 -7.14 0.33 -5.50
CA ALA A 106 -6.64 1.49 -6.23
C ALA A 106 -5.46 1.12 -7.14
N SER A 107 -4.47 0.38 -6.62
CA SER A 107 -3.29 -0.03 -7.39
C SER A 107 -3.62 -0.99 -8.55
N SER A 108 -4.67 -1.78 -8.43
CA SER A 108 -5.15 -2.72 -9.45
C SER A 108 -6.22 -2.14 -10.38
N GLY A 109 -6.40 -0.82 -10.37
CA GLY A 109 -7.23 -0.10 -11.33
C GLY A 109 -8.73 -0.11 -11.04
N SER A 110 -9.14 -0.46 -9.80
CA SER A 110 -10.55 -0.31 -9.39
C SER A 110 -10.95 1.15 -9.25
N THR A 111 -12.19 1.45 -9.57
CA THR A 111 -12.83 2.77 -9.38
C THR A 111 -13.97 2.71 -8.36
N ASP A 112 -13.94 1.73 -7.44
CA ASP A 112 -14.96 1.53 -6.41
C ASP A 112 -14.94 2.70 -5.42
N ASP A 113 -16.11 3.24 -5.07
CA ASP A 113 -16.27 4.36 -4.11
C ASP A 113 -15.72 4.01 -2.72
N PHE A 114 -15.66 2.73 -2.36
CA PHE A 114 -15.04 2.24 -1.14
C PHE A 114 -13.63 2.80 -0.92
N ILE A 115 -12.88 3.05 -2.00
CA ILE A 115 -11.49 3.53 -1.92
C ILE A 115 -11.44 4.94 -1.32
N SER A 116 -12.21 5.89 -1.89
CA SER A 116 -12.24 7.27 -1.41
C SER A 116 -12.90 7.38 -0.03
N GLU A 117 -14.02 6.69 0.17
CA GLU A 117 -14.73 6.66 1.46
C GLU A 117 -13.82 6.12 2.58
N THR A 118 -13.02 5.09 2.29
CA THR A 118 -12.09 4.50 3.26
C THR A 118 -10.91 5.42 3.52
N ALA A 119 -10.33 6.07 2.50
CA ALA A 119 -9.25 7.03 2.67
C ALA A 119 -9.65 8.15 3.64
N ASP A 120 -10.85 8.68 3.50
CA ASP A 120 -11.36 9.77 4.34
C ASP A 120 -11.77 9.31 5.75
N SER A 121 -12.38 8.13 5.88
CA SER A 121 -12.98 7.69 7.14
C SER A 121 -12.05 6.87 8.04
N ALA A 122 -11.09 6.13 7.48
CA ALA A 122 -10.29 5.14 8.20
C ALA A 122 -8.84 5.60 8.50
N THR A 123 -8.32 6.62 7.80
CA THR A 123 -6.96 7.14 8.04
C THR A 123 -6.82 7.61 9.48
N GLY A 124 -5.78 7.12 10.17
CA GLY A 124 -5.49 7.44 11.56
C GLY A 124 -6.39 6.80 12.62
N LYS A 125 -7.35 5.95 12.25
CA LYS A 125 -8.30 5.36 13.21
C LYS A 125 -7.78 4.13 13.95
N GLN A 126 -6.64 3.58 13.55
CA GLN A 126 -6.10 2.35 14.15
C GLN A 126 -4.57 2.34 14.14
N GLY A 127 -3.95 3.16 14.99
CA GLY A 127 -2.51 3.21 15.17
C GLY A 127 -1.73 3.53 13.88
N VAL A 128 -0.42 3.33 13.93
CA VAL A 128 0.55 3.70 12.89
C VAL A 128 0.18 3.14 11.51
N MET A 129 -0.25 1.88 11.42
CA MET A 129 -0.56 1.26 10.13
C MET A 129 -1.71 1.93 9.38
N SER A 130 -2.71 2.48 10.09
CA SER A 130 -3.78 3.22 9.43
C SER A 130 -3.34 4.57 8.87
N TYR A 131 -2.34 5.21 9.47
CA TYR A 131 -1.70 6.39 8.87
C TYR A 131 -0.88 6.02 7.65
N ILE A 132 -0.08 4.94 7.71
CA ILE A 132 0.79 4.51 6.61
C ILE A 132 -0.05 4.18 5.37
N TYR A 133 -1.04 3.30 5.48
CA TYR A 133 -1.88 2.92 4.34
C TYR A 133 -2.74 4.09 3.85
N GLY A 134 -3.29 4.89 4.76
CA GLY A 134 -4.05 6.08 4.41
C GLY A 134 -3.22 7.11 3.66
N LEU A 135 -1.99 7.39 4.10
CA LEU A 135 -1.07 8.30 3.41
C LEU A 135 -0.66 7.78 2.04
N HIS A 136 -0.50 6.47 1.86
CA HIS A 136 -0.27 5.90 0.53
C HIS A 136 -1.44 6.16 -0.41
N LEU A 137 -2.68 6.00 0.05
CA LEU A 137 -3.87 6.34 -0.74
C LEU A 137 -3.90 7.83 -1.08
N LEU A 138 -3.83 8.69 -0.07
CA LEU A 138 -3.97 10.14 -0.22
C LEU A 138 -2.89 10.74 -1.12
N ASN A 139 -1.63 10.29 -1.01
CA ASN A 139 -0.52 10.86 -1.75
C ASN A 139 -0.38 10.33 -3.20
N ASN A 140 -0.81 9.10 -3.46
CA ASN A 140 -0.54 8.47 -4.75
C ASN A 140 -1.75 8.36 -5.66
N GLU A 141 -2.94 8.15 -5.09
CA GLU A 141 -4.12 7.83 -5.90
C GLU A 141 -5.29 8.79 -5.65
N TYR A 142 -5.40 9.34 -4.45
CA TYR A 142 -6.56 10.15 -4.03
C TYR A 142 -6.14 11.45 -3.32
N GLY A 143 -5.01 12.01 -3.69
CA GLY A 143 -4.30 13.11 -3.03
C GLY A 143 -4.88 14.51 -3.24
N GLU A 144 -6.13 14.69 -3.56
CA GLU A 144 -6.72 16.04 -3.76
C GLU A 144 -6.91 16.81 -2.44
N ASN A 145 -6.99 16.13 -1.30
CA ASN A 145 -7.13 16.77 -0.01
C ASN A 145 -5.77 16.95 0.70
N THR A 146 -5.06 18.01 0.34
CA THR A 146 -3.75 18.34 0.92
C THR A 146 -3.80 18.65 2.41
N GLU A 147 -4.94 19.14 2.93
CA GLU A 147 -5.11 19.45 4.35
C GLU A 147 -5.19 18.15 5.18
N THR A 148 -5.99 17.17 4.76
CA THR A 148 -6.08 15.87 5.41
C THR A 148 -4.74 15.14 5.37
N THR A 149 -4.01 15.22 4.26
CA THR A 149 -2.68 14.62 4.14
C THR A 149 -1.68 15.28 5.11
N ALA A 150 -1.66 16.59 5.22
CA ALA A 150 -0.76 17.32 6.11
C ALA A 150 -1.07 17.03 7.59
N GLU A 151 -2.34 16.93 7.96
CA GLU A 151 -2.76 16.53 9.29
C GLU A 151 -2.31 15.10 9.62
N ALA A 152 -2.57 14.16 8.74
CA ALA A 152 -2.17 12.76 8.92
C ALA A 152 -0.64 12.59 9.05
N ILE A 153 0.16 13.36 8.30
CA ILE A 153 1.62 13.39 8.46
C ILE A 153 2.00 13.92 9.85
N GLY A 154 1.38 15.02 10.28
CA GLY A 154 1.64 15.62 11.60
C GLY A 154 1.35 14.66 12.74
N GLU A 155 0.22 13.97 12.69
CA GLU A 155 -0.17 12.96 13.67
C GLU A 155 0.78 11.75 13.67
N LEU A 156 1.14 11.23 12.47
CA LEU A 156 2.11 10.13 12.34
C LEU A 156 3.47 10.51 12.95
N LEU A 157 3.96 11.73 12.69
CA LEU A 157 5.20 12.22 13.30
C LEU A 157 5.07 12.38 14.82
N GLY A 158 3.89 12.75 15.32
CA GLY A 158 3.59 12.81 16.75
C GLY A 158 3.65 11.45 17.46
N LEU A 159 3.49 10.35 16.73
CA LEU A 159 3.63 8.99 17.24
C LEU A 159 5.08 8.46 17.20
N GLN A 160 6.01 9.24 16.62
CA GLN A 160 7.42 8.82 16.54
C GLN A 160 8.04 8.72 17.92
N LYS A 161 8.79 7.65 18.15
CA LYS A 161 9.49 7.40 19.40
C LYS A 161 10.82 8.15 19.47
N ASN A 162 11.42 8.20 20.66
CA ASN A 162 12.67 8.94 20.89
C ASN A 162 13.87 8.37 20.09
N ASP A 163 13.81 7.11 19.71
CA ASP A 163 14.80 6.43 18.87
C ASP A 163 14.61 6.67 17.37
N GLY A 164 13.54 7.39 16.99
CA GLY A 164 13.20 7.75 15.61
C GLY A 164 12.31 6.76 14.90
N GLY A 165 11.94 5.64 15.54
CA GLY A 165 11.02 4.64 14.97
C GLY A 165 9.56 4.80 15.42
N TRP A 166 8.72 3.83 15.07
CA TRP A 166 7.31 3.75 15.48
C TRP A 166 7.01 2.36 16.04
N ALA A 167 6.13 2.31 17.04
CA ALA A 167 5.59 1.05 17.54
C ALA A 167 4.27 0.71 16.84
N ILE A 168 4.11 -0.54 16.42
CA ILE A 168 2.87 -1.04 15.82
C ILE A 168 1.77 -1.15 16.88
N MET A 169 2.14 -1.55 18.09
CA MET A 169 1.23 -1.68 19.24
C MET A 169 1.84 -1.09 20.50
N GLY A 170 1.02 -0.34 21.24
CA GLY A 170 1.34 0.14 22.58
C GLY A 170 2.05 1.50 22.66
N ASP A 171 1.99 2.08 23.85
CA ASP A 171 2.62 3.36 24.24
C ASP A 171 4.02 3.17 24.82
N ILE A 172 4.70 2.12 24.48
CA ILE A 172 5.98 1.77 25.11
C ILE A 172 7.08 2.58 24.43
N GLY A 173 8.00 3.12 25.21
CA GLY A 173 8.97 4.13 24.81
C GLY A 173 9.99 3.75 23.75
N GLU A 174 9.95 2.52 23.21
CA GLU A 174 10.88 2.02 22.20
C GLU A 174 10.11 1.45 21.01
N THR A 175 10.74 1.49 19.83
CA THR A 175 10.21 0.90 18.59
C THR A 175 10.12 -0.61 18.73
N ASP A 176 9.07 -1.21 18.15
CA ASP A 176 8.98 -2.66 17.96
C ASP A 176 10.01 -3.07 16.91
N ALA A 177 10.97 -3.88 17.29
CA ALA A 177 12.06 -4.34 16.42
C ALA A 177 11.58 -5.46 15.46
#